data_020ed414497333bb00097bad74307fbc
#
_entry.id   020ed414497333bb00097bad74307fbc
#
_cell.length_a   1.000
_cell.length_b   1.000
_cell.length_c   1.000
_cell.angle_alpha   90.00
_cell.angle_beta   90.00
_cell.angle_gamma   90.00
#
_symmetry.space_group_name_H-M   'P 1'
#
loop_
_entity.id
_entity.type
_entity.pdbx_description
1 polymer ?
#
loop_
_entity_poly.entity_id
_entity_poly.type
_entity_poly.pdbx_seq_one_letter_code
_entity_poly.pdbx_strand_id
1 'polypeptide(L)'
;MLELRPNCECCGRDLPPDSREALICSFECTWCRDCAASRLPGGVCPNCGGELVARPIRPAAKLAKFPASTARKRSSLPACSPA
;
A
#
# COMPACT_ATOMS: atom_id res chain seq x y z
N MET A 1 -13.98 5.91 -5.07
CA MET A 1 -12.79 6.76 -4.89
C MET A 1 -11.64 5.93 -4.35
N LEU A 2 -10.44 6.22 -4.78
CA LEU A 2 -9.24 5.51 -4.33
C LEU A 2 -9.07 5.63 -2.81
N GLU A 3 -8.93 4.50 -2.13
CA GLU A 3 -8.65 4.45 -0.71
C GLU A 3 -7.15 4.63 -0.50
N LEU A 4 -6.76 5.62 0.27
CA LEU A 4 -5.36 5.83 0.62
C LEU A 4 -5.10 5.15 1.97
N ARG A 5 -4.74 3.87 1.92
CA ARG A 5 -4.50 3.08 3.13
C ARG A 5 -3.26 3.59 3.86
N PRO A 6 -3.29 3.61 5.20
CA PRO A 6 -2.25 4.27 5.98
C PRO A 6 -0.95 3.50 6.14
N ASN A 7 -0.89 2.24 5.74
CA ASN A 7 0.29 1.41 5.99
C ASN A 7 0.53 0.35 4.92
N CYS A 8 1.76 -0.11 4.86
CA CYS A 8 2.12 -1.29 4.07
C CYS A 8 1.47 -2.52 4.70
N GLU A 9 0.78 -3.33 3.89
CA GLU A 9 0.10 -4.51 4.40
C GLU A 9 1.07 -5.65 4.73
N CYS A 10 2.31 -5.54 4.31
CA CYS A 10 3.34 -6.55 4.59
C CYS A 10 4.10 -6.25 5.88
N CYS A 11 4.77 -5.11 5.96
CA CYS A 11 5.62 -4.78 7.12
C CYS A 11 4.96 -3.83 8.12
N GLY A 12 3.83 -3.23 7.78
CA GLY A 12 3.13 -2.30 8.65
C GLY A 12 3.69 -0.89 8.67
N ARG A 13 4.69 -0.61 7.82
CA ARG A 13 5.29 0.72 7.71
C ARG A 13 4.23 1.75 7.37
N ASP A 14 4.28 2.90 8.04
CA ASP A 14 3.36 3.99 7.74
C ASP A 14 3.60 4.53 6.33
N LEU A 15 2.52 4.70 5.60
CA LEU A 15 2.54 5.23 4.23
C LEU A 15 1.55 6.39 4.15
N PRO A 16 1.98 7.60 4.56
CA PRO A 16 1.09 8.76 4.50
C PRO A 16 0.62 9.03 3.07
N PRO A 17 -0.47 9.79 2.89
CA PRO A 17 -1.08 9.96 1.57
C PRO A 17 -0.17 10.61 0.53
N ASP A 18 0.88 11.29 0.96
CA ASP A 18 1.87 11.90 0.06
C ASP A 18 3.13 11.05 -0.11
N SER A 19 3.15 9.83 0.44
CA SER A 19 4.32 8.96 0.35
C SER A 19 4.53 8.48 -1.09
N ARG A 20 5.77 8.54 -1.54
CA ARG A 20 6.18 8.00 -2.83
C ARG A 20 6.64 6.56 -2.73
N GLU A 21 6.61 6.00 -1.52
CA GLU A 21 7.01 4.61 -1.27
C GLU A 21 5.84 3.64 -1.31
N ALA A 22 4.63 4.13 -1.61
CA ALA A 22 3.44 3.28 -1.67
C ALA A 22 3.16 2.78 -3.07
N LEU A 23 2.93 1.47 -3.17
CA LEU A 23 2.48 0.81 -4.40
C LEU A 23 1.11 0.22 -4.15
N ILE A 24 0.26 0.17 -5.19
CA ILE A 24 -1.08 -0.38 -5.07
C ILE A 24 -1.38 -1.32 -6.24
N CYS A 25 -2.29 -2.26 -6.01
CA CYS A 25 -2.83 -3.11 -7.05
C CYS A 25 -4.20 -2.58 -7.51
N SER A 26 -4.87 -3.31 -8.41
CA SER A 26 -6.18 -2.90 -8.92
C SER A 26 -7.29 -2.96 -7.87
N PHE A 27 -7.06 -3.62 -6.74
CA PHE A 27 -7.98 -3.66 -5.59
C PHE A 27 -7.50 -2.78 -4.45
N GLU A 28 -6.52 -1.90 -4.72
CA GLU A 28 -5.99 -0.94 -3.76
C GLU A 28 -5.25 -1.54 -2.57
N CYS A 29 -4.87 -2.81 -2.65
CA CYS A 29 -3.96 -3.40 -1.67
C CYS A 29 -2.65 -2.60 -1.70
N THR A 30 -2.16 -2.20 -0.53
CA THR A 30 -1.07 -1.23 -0.43
C THR A 30 0.20 -1.89 0.13
N TRP A 31 1.31 -1.65 -0.52
CA TRP A 31 2.62 -2.24 -0.18
C TRP A 31 3.68 -1.17 -0.31
N CYS A 32 4.71 -1.21 0.54
CA CYS A 32 5.83 -0.29 0.38
C CYS A 32 6.80 -0.82 -0.68
N ARG A 33 7.60 0.08 -1.27
CA ARG A 33 8.57 -0.29 -2.31
C ARG A 33 9.57 -1.34 -1.84
N ASP A 34 10.01 -1.24 -0.59
CA ASP A 34 10.97 -2.19 -0.04
C ASP A 34 10.40 -3.60 0.02
N CYS A 35 9.16 -3.74 0.48
CA CYS A 35 8.51 -5.04 0.51
C CYS A 35 8.25 -5.56 -0.90
N ALA A 36 7.82 -4.68 -1.80
CA ALA A 36 7.56 -5.07 -3.19
C ALA A 36 8.83 -5.59 -3.86
N ALA A 37 9.98 -5.00 -3.53
CA ALA A 37 11.25 -5.40 -4.12
C ALA A 37 11.83 -6.67 -3.49
N SER A 38 11.64 -6.86 -2.18
CA SER A 38 12.33 -7.91 -1.44
C SER A 38 11.44 -9.06 -0.97
N ARG A 39 10.14 -8.84 -0.81
CA ARG A 39 9.24 -9.83 -0.23
C ARG A 39 8.13 -10.30 -1.16
N LEU A 40 7.83 -9.51 -2.20
CA LEU A 40 6.75 -9.83 -3.13
C LEU A 40 7.34 -10.26 -4.46
N PRO A 41 7.31 -11.55 -4.78
CA PRO A 41 7.92 -12.05 -6.01
C PRO A 41 7.21 -11.52 -7.26
N GLY A 42 8.00 -11.19 -8.27
CA GLY A 42 7.47 -10.77 -9.56
C GLY A 42 6.84 -9.39 -9.60
N GLY A 43 6.90 -8.63 -8.50
CA GLY A 43 6.31 -7.28 -8.46
C GLY A 43 4.80 -7.27 -8.58
N VAL A 44 4.13 -8.35 -8.17
CA VAL A 44 2.66 -8.44 -8.22
C VAL A 44 2.09 -8.48 -6.82
N CYS A 45 0.82 -8.07 -6.71
CA CYS A 45 0.11 -8.11 -5.44
C CYS A 45 -0.13 -9.57 -5.03
N PRO A 46 0.32 -9.98 -3.83
CA PRO A 46 0.12 -11.36 -3.40
C PRO A 46 -1.33 -11.68 -3.03
N ASN A 47 -2.16 -10.66 -2.80
CA ASN A 47 -3.57 -10.87 -2.44
C ASN A 47 -4.43 -11.13 -3.67
N CYS A 48 -4.22 -10.36 -4.73
CA CYS A 48 -5.09 -10.45 -5.92
C CYS A 48 -4.35 -10.91 -7.18
N GLY A 49 -3.02 -10.95 -7.15
CA GLY A 49 -2.22 -11.33 -8.31
C GLY A 49 -2.08 -10.23 -9.36
N GLY A 50 -2.58 -9.03 -9.07
CA GLY A 50 -2.57 -7.94 -10.02
C GLY A 50 -1.25 -7.17 -10.03
N GLU A 51 -1.09 -6.34 -11.05
CA GLU A 51 0.08 -5.49 -11.21
C GLU A 51 0.16 -4.45 -10.10
N LEU A 52 1.37 -4.20 -9.62
CA LEU A 52 1.62 -3.13 -8.65
C LEU A 52 2.14 -1.90 -9.37
N VAL A 53 1.56 -0.75 -9.05
CA VAL A 53 1.95 0.54 -9.62
C VAL A 53 2.09 1.56 -8.51
N ALA A 54 2.81 2.66 -8.78
CA ALA A 54 2.96 3.73 -7.81
C ALA A 54 1.59 4.32 -7.48
N ARG A 55 1.32 4.49 -6.18
CA ARG A 55 0.05 5.06 -5.74
C ARG A 55 0.01 6.56 -6.05
N PRO A 56 -1.07 7.04 -6.70
CA PRO A 56 -1.21 8.47 -6.95
C PRO A 56 -1.28 9.26 -5.66
N ILE A 57 -0.67 10.44 -5.67
CA ILE A 57 -0.70 11.34 -4.51
C ILE A 57 -1.91 12.26 -4.65
N ARG A 58 -2.77 12.26 -3.62
CA ARG A 58 -3.91 13.16 -3.59
C ARG A 58 -3.45 14.56 -3.21
N PRO A 59 -3.83 15.61 -3.94
CA PRO A 59 -3.43 16.98 -3.59
C PRO A 59 -3.85 17.34 -2.17
N ALA A 60 -2.99 18.09 -1.46
CA ALA A 60 -3.26 18.48 -0.09
C ALA A 60 -4.61 19.22 0.05
N ALA A 61 -4.95 20.03 -0.95
CA ALA A 61 -6.22 20.76 -0.94
C ALA A 61 -7.44 19.82 -0.96
N LYS A 62 -7.27 18.61 -1.49
CA LYS A 62 -8.37 17.62 -1.55
C LYS A 62 -8.40 16.75 -0.31
N LEU A 63 -7.28 16.59 0.38
CA LEU A 63 -7.22 15.76 1.58
C LEU A 63 -8.07 16.30 2.72
N ALA A 64 -8.29 17.62 2.75
CA ALA A 64 -9.15 18.23 3.78
C ALA A 64 -10.59 17.72 3.68
N LYS A 65 -11.08 17.46 2.47
CA LYS A 65 -12.44 17.00 2.20
C LYS A 65 -12.51 15.49 1.99
N PHE A 66 -11.45 14.93 1.45
CA PHE A 66 -11.36 13.50 1.13
C PHE A 66 -10.10 12.92 1.78
N PRO A 67 -10.10 12.73 3.10
CA PRO A 67 -8.90 12.30 3.83
C PRO A 67 -8.51 10.87 3.51
N ALA A 68 -7.25 10.53 3.83
CA ALA A 68 -6.76 9.18 3.72
C ALA A 68 -7.51 8.27 4.69
N SER A 69 -7.55 6.98 4.37
CA SER A 69 -8.11 5.97 5.27
C SER A 69 -7.29 5.89 6.55
N THR A 70 -7.96 5.62 7.65
CA THR A 70 -7.30 5.35 8.94
C THR A 70 -7.37 3.87 9.31
N ALA A 71 -8.01 3.05 8.47
CA ALA A 71 -8.15 1.63 8.71
C ALA A 71 -6.84 0.90 8.37
N ARG A 72 -6.11 0.48 9.39
CA ARG A 72 -4.84 -0.25 9.21
C ARG A 72 -5.15 -1.72 8.91
N LYS A 73 -4.51 -2.24 7.86
CA LYS A 73 -4.67 -3.63 7.44
C LYS A 73 -3.31 -4.30 7.32
N ARG A 74 -3.26 -5.59 7.64
CA ARG A 74 -2.03 -6.38 7.54
C ARG A 74 -2.33 -7.68 6.82
N SER A 75 -1.39 -8.09 5.98
CA SER A 75 -1.46 -9.39 5.31
C SER A 75 -1.05 -10.49 6.28
N SER A 76 -1.63 -11.68 6.11
CA SER A 76 -1.24 -12.87 6.87
C SER A 76 -0.22 -13.74 6.13
N LEU A 77 0.35 -13.23 5.04
CA LEU A 77 1.32 -13.98 4.25
C LEU A 77 2.58 -14.32 5.03
N PRO A 78 3.14 -15.53 4.86
CA PRO A 78 4.38 -15.91 5.56
C PRO A 78 5.53 -14.95 5.31
N ALA A 79 5.68 -14.45 4.06
CA ALA A 79 6.74 -13.51 3.71
C ALA A 79 6.60 -12.16 4.42
N CYS A 80 5.41 -11.86 4.92
CA CYS A 80 5.09 -10.59 5.59
C CYS A 80 4.95 -10.75 7.10
N SER A 81 5.08 -11.96 7.62
CA SER A 81 5.01 -12.20 9.05
C SER A 81 6.24 -11.63 9.74
N PRO A 82 6.10 -11.04 10.94
CA PRO A 82 7.27 -10.65 11.71
C PRO A 82 8.08 -11.89 12.06
N ALA A 83 9.37 -11.76 11.96
CA ALA A 83 10.28 -12.84 12.26
C ALA A 83 10.23 -13.18 13.76
#